data_84ed589b26ec1a1cfbc344eab8f51170
#
_entry.id   84ed589b26ec1a1cfbc344eab8f51170
#
_cell.length_a   1.000
_cell.length_b   1.000
_cell.length_c   1.000
_cell.angle_alpha   90.00
_cell.angle_beta   90.00
_cell.angle_gamma   90.00
#
_symmetry.space_group_name_H-M   'P 1'
#
loop_
_entity.id
_entity.type
_entity.pdbx_description
1 polymer ?
#
loop_
_entity_poly.entity_id
_entity_poly.type
_entity_poly.pdbx_seq_one_letter_code
_entity_poly.pdbx_strand_id
1 'polypeptide(L)'
;MKKYLLKRLLRLIPVFLGVTILAFLLTGLSSVDAVDLKESSSGGVMSEAEKEAMREELGLNEPKAVQYLQWLKNALRGDFGESYVSGKPVLASFCEKLPATIALAALALAMTVCLSFPLGILSAKYQNTWADRSISLFCFAGNSFPGFFTALLLLSFFSLKWNLFPVLSMGKGWKSCVLPAATLAVSMTAKYTRQVRSAVLAELEQEYVAGARARGLSENRILFGNILKSVLLRMVTLLFLSAGSLLGGTAIVETIFMWNGVGKMAVDAVSMHDIPVIQAYLVWMAAIYLLLHLIADLLMGALDPRAKLEGMR
;
A
#
# COMPACT_ATOMS: atom_id res chain seq x y z
N MET A 1 -18.83 12.83 17.50
CA MET A 1 -18.35 12.34 16.22
C MET A 1 -17.97 13.45 15.23
N LYS A 2 -18.87 14.42 14.89
CA LYS A 2 -18.55 15.50 13.93
C LYS A 2 -17.30 16.31 14.30
N LYS A 3 -17.13 16.75 15.57
CA LYS A 3 -15.94 17.49 16.03
C LYS A 3 -14.64 16.65 15.95
N TYR A 4 -14.71 15.37 16.22
CA TYR A 4 -13.58 14.43 16.11
C TYR A 4 -13.15 14.27 14.65
N LEU A 5 -14.11 14.05 13.74
CA LEU A 5 -13.87 13.96 12.30
C LEU A 5 -13.22 15.25 11.76
N LEU A 6 -13.77 16.40 12.14
CA LEU A 6 -13.25 17.70 11.71
C LEU A 6 -11.81 17.93 12.19
N LYS A 7 -11.51 17.64 13.47
CA LYS A 7 -10.14 17.74 14.00
C LYS A 7 -9.17 16.82 13.25
N ARG A 8 -9.58 15.61 12.86
CA ARG A 8 -8.74 14.69 12.10
C ARG A 8 -8.53 15.16 10.67
N LEU A 9 -9.57 15.59 9.98
CA LEU A 9 -9.45 16.16 8.64
C LEU A 9 -8.51 17.37 8.63
N LEU A 10 -8.63 18.27 9.62
CA LEU A 10 -7.74 19.42 9.73
C LEU A 10 -6.26 19.03 9.95
N ARG A 11 -6.00 17.90 10.63
CA ARG A 11 -4.62 17.39 10.81
C ARG A 11 -4.04 16.76 9.53
N LEU A 12 -4.88 16.31 8.61
CA LEU A 12 -4.42 15.77 7.33
C LEU A 12 -3.94 16.86 6.36
N ILE A 13 -4.49 18.08 6.48
CA ILE A 13 -4.15 19.20 5.59
C ILE A 13 -2.63 19.53 5.62
N PRO A 14 -2.00 19.78 6.80
CA PRO A 14 -0.57 20.10 6.83
C PRO A 14 0.30 18.92 6.35
N VAL A 15 -0.12 17.69 6.61
CA VAL A 15 0.61 16.50 6.12
C VAL A 15 0.54 16.43 4.59
N PHE A 16 -0.66 16.63 4.03
CA PHE A 16 -0.87 16.61 2.59
C PHE A 16 -0.09 17.75 1.90
N LEU A 17 -0.14 18.97 2.45
CA LEU A 17 0.66 20.09 1.95
C LEU A 17 2.17 19.80 2.04
N GLY A 18 2.63 19.22 3.14
CA GLY A 18 4.04 18.81 3.27
C GLY A 18 4.46 17.82 2.19
N VAL A 19 3.61 16.83 1.89
CA VAL A 19 3.88 15.85 0.81
C VAL A 19 3.89 16.52 -0.56
N THR A 20 2.96 17.42 -0.86
CA THR A 20 2.94 18.12 -2.16
C THR A 20 4.15 19.02 -2.36
N ILE A 21 4.59 19.70 -1.30
CA ILE A 21 5.82 20.52 -1.34
C ILE A 21 7.04 19.64 -1.57
N LEU A 22 7.16 18.52 -0.82
CA LEU A 22 8.28 17.61 -0.99
C LEU A 22 8.30 16.96 -2.37
N ALA A 23 7.14 16.52 -2.88
CA ALA A 23 7.02 15.97 -4.23
C ALA A 23 7.49 16.97 -5.28
N PHE A 24 7.05 18.23 -5.18
CA PHE A 24 7.46 19.29 -6.10
C PHE A 24 8.96 19.61 -6.00
N LEU A 25 9.51 19.70 -4.78
CA LEU A 25 10.93 19.98 -4.58
C LEU A 25 11.81 18.84 -5.09
N LEU A 26 11.47 17.58 -4.78
CA LEU A 26 12.24 16.42 -5.23
C LEU A 26 12.28 16.30 -6.74
N THR A 27 11.17 16.54 -7.42
CA THR A 27 11.14 16.54 -8.90
C THR A 27 11.84 17.75 -9.49
N GLY A 28 11.82 18.90 -8.80
CA GLY A 28 12.56 20.11 -9.20
C GLY A 28 14.08 20.02 -9.04
N LEU A 29 14.60 18.98 -8.34
CA LEU A 29 16.03 18.66 -8.24
C LEU A 29 16.51 17.79 -9.42
N SER A 30 15.60 17.30 -10.26
CA SER A 30 15.97 16.57 -11.47
C SER A 30 16.78 17.48 -12.38
N SER A 31 17.94 16.99 -12.84
CA SER A 31 18.80 17.68 -13.79
C SER A 31 18.29 17.59 -15.24
N VAL A 32 17.21 16.82 -15.46
CA VAL A 32 16.64 16.60 -16.80
C VAL A 32 15.58 17.66 -17.06
N ASP A 33 15.76 18.43 -18.13
CA ASP A 33 14.80 19.45 -18.56
C ASP A 33 13.55 18.78 -19.15
N ALA A 34 12.37 19.24 -18.74
CA ALA A 34 11.08 18.78 -19.27
C ALA A 34 10.99 18.94 -20.80
N VAL A 35 11.62 19.98 -21.34
CA VAL A 35 11.66 20.25 -22.78
C VAL A 35 12.52 19.25 -23.52
N ASP A 36 13.68 18.86 -22.97
CA ASP A 36 14.55 17.84 -23.57
C ASP A 36 13.90 16.46 -23.57
N LEU A 37 13.10 16.15 -22.56
CA LEU A 37 12.28 14.92 -22.52
C LEU A 37 11.19 14.92 -23.58
N LYS A 38 10.48 16.03 -23.75
CA LYS A 38 9.47 16.16 -24.80
C LYS A 38 10.10 16.10 -26.20
N GLU A 39 11.25 16.71 -26.40
CA GLU A 39 12.02 16.59 -27.64
C GLU A 39 12.36 15.14 -27.96
N SER A 40 12.95 14.43 -27.00
CA SER A 40 13.32 13.01 -27.18
C SER A 40 12.12 12.10 -27.43
N SER A 41 10.98 12.39 -26.81
CA SER A 41 9.75 11.62 -26.98
C SER A 41 9.02 11.88 -28.30
N SER A 42 9.15 13.10 -28.84
CA SER A 42 8.54 13.47 -30.15
C SER A 42 9.34 12.97 -31.35
N GLY A 43 10.58 12.50 -31.14
CA GLY A 43 11.46 12.02 -32.19
C GLY A 43 11.96 13.08 -33.19
N GLY A 44 11.75 14.36 -32.86
CA GLY A 44 12.21 15.51 -33.62
C GLY A 44 13.36 16.24 -32.89
N VAL A 45 14.12 17.04 -33.64
CA VAL A 45 15.10 17.99 -33.06
C VAL A 45 14.43 19.35 -33.02
N MET A 46 14.26 19.90 -31.81
CA MET A 46 13.72 21.26 -31.64
C MET A 46 14.81 22.31 -31.76
N SER A 47 14.48 23.42 -32.40
CA SER A 47 15.36 24.59 -32.38
C SER A 47 15.40 25.22 -30.97
N GLU A 48 16.47 25.97 -30.66
CA GLU A 48 16.56 26.66 -29.35
C GLU A 48 15.42 27.66 -29.13
N ALA A 49 14.90 28.27 -30.21
CA ALA A 49 13.74 29.16 -30.14
C ALA A 49 12.44 28.40 -29.76
N GLU A 50 12.24 27.19 -30.30
CA GLU A 50 11.11 26.34 -29.95
C GLU A 50 11.23 25.82 -28.52
N LYS A 51 12.43 25.46 -28.06
CA LYS A 51 12.69 25.05 -26.68
C LYS A 51 12.36 26.17 -25.70
N GLU A 52 12.79 27.40 -25.99
CA GLU A 52 12.54 28.56 -25.13
C GLU A 52 11.04 28.91 -25.09
N ALA A 53 10.35 28.87 -26.23
CA ALA A 53 8.90 29.06 -26.27
C ALA A 53 8.16 28.00 -25.44
N MET A 54 8.61 26.74 -25.50
CA MET A 54 8.04 25.65 -24.69
C MET A 54 8.34 25.83 -23.21
N ARG A 55 9.52 26.31 -22.81
CA ARG A 55 9.82 26.64 -21.40
C ARG A 55 8.89 27.74 -20.86
N GLU A 56 8.63 28.75 -21.68
CA GLU A 56 7.72 29.84 -21.35
C GLU A 56 6.28 29.34 -21.24
N GLU A 57 5.81 28.51 -22.18
CA GLU A 57 4.47 27.88 -22.14
C GLU A 57 4.28 26.99 -20.91
N LEU A 58 5.27 26.22 -20.53
CA LEU A 58 5.27 25.37 -19.34
C LEU A 58 5.51 26.15 -18.04
N GLY A 59 5.78 27.45 -18.11
CA GLY A 59 6.06 28.31 -16.96
C GLY A 59 7.34 27.94 -16.22
N LEU A 60 8.30 27.28 -16.86
CA LEU A 60 9.55 26.81 -16.24
C LEU A 60 10.50 27.97 -15.90
N ASN A 61 10.32 29.12 -16.53
CA ASN A 61 11.09 30.36 -16.29
C ASN A 61 10.59 31.15 -15.08
N GLU A 62 9.42 30.79 -14.54
CA GLU A 62 8.84 31.43 -13.35
C GLU A 62 9.57 31.01 -12.05
N PRO A 63 9.53 31.85 -10.99
CA PRO A 63 10.04 31.45 -9.67
C PRO A 63 9.42 30.14 -9.17
N LYS A 64 10.21 29.27 -8.55
CA LYS A 64 9.74 27.94 -8.10
C LYS A 64 8.50 27.99 -7.22
N ALA A 65 8.32 29.04 -6.41
CA ALA A 65 7.11 29.22 -5.60
C ALA A 65 5.86 29.44 -6.47
N VAL A 66 5.99 30.19 -7.59
CA VAL A 66 4.89 30.45 -8.52
C VAL A 66 4.55 29.16 -9.27
N GLN A 67 5.56 28.43 -9.75
CA GLN A 67 5.37 27.12 -10.39
C GLN A 67 4.62 26.16 -9.46
N TYR A 68 5.01 26.08 -8.18
CA TYR A 68 4.34 25.24 -7.18
C TYR A 68 2.86 25.63 -6.98
N LEU A 69 2.58 26.93 -6.83
CA LEU A 69 1.21 27.40 -6.62
C LEU A 69 0.33 27.15 -7.84
N GLN A 70 0.84 27.33 -9.05
CA GLN A 70 0.13 27.03 -10.29
C GLN A 70 -0.14 25.53 -10.40
N TRP A 71 0.89 24.70 -10.17
CA TRP A 71 0.75 23.25 -10.17
C TRP A 71 -0.26 22.76 -9.13
N LEU A 72 -0.19 23.28 -7.88
CA LEU A 72 -1.13 22.93 -6.82
C LEU A 72 -2.56 23.32 -7.18
N LYS A 73 -2.76 24.49 -7.75
CA LYS A 73 -4.06 24.98 -8.22
C LYS A 73 -4.66 24.05 -9.29
N ASN A 74 -3.84 23.61 -10.24
CA ASN A 74 -4.26 22.68 -11.30
C ASN A 74 -4.53 21.29 -10.73
N ALA A 75 -3.66 20.76 -9.86
CA ALA A 75 -3.84 19.49 -9.18
C ALA A 75 -5.13 19.44 -8.35
N LEU A 76 -5.50 20.51 -7.65
CA LEU A 76 -6.77 20.64 -6.92
C LEU A 76 -8.01 20.61 -7.84
N ARG A 77 -7.87 20.93 -9.12
CA ARG A 77 -8.90 20.81 -10.15
C ARG A 77 -8.92 19.45 -10.84
N GLY A 78 -8.00 18.55 -10.45
CA GLY A 78 -7.82 17.24 -11.09
C GLY A 78 -6.94 17.26 -12.33
N ASP A 79 -6.33 18.39 -12.65
CA ASP A 79 -5.38 18.52 -13.75
C ASP A 79 -3.96 18.34 -13.23
N PHE A 80 -3.37 17.17 -13.52
CA PHE A 80 -1.98 16.82 -13.23
C PHE A 80 -1.06 16.93 -14.45
N GLY A 81 -1.57 17.52 -15.53
CA GLY A 81 -0.87 17.65 -16.79
C GLY A 81 -0.82 16.35 -17.60
N GLU A 82 0.07 16.36 -18.59
CA GLU A 82 0.32 15.23 -19.48
C GLU A 82 1.67 14.61 -19.20
N SER A 83 1.76 13.27 -19.38
CA SER A 83 3.02 12.53 -19.35
C SER A 83 3.97 13.06 -20.44
N TYR A 84 5.17 13.39 -20.07
CA TYR A 84 6.18 13.86 -21.06
C TYR A 84 6.62 12.75 -22.01
N VAL A 85 6.48 11.49 -21.59
CA VAL A 85 6.88 10.31 -22.36
C VAL A 85 5.76 9.82 -23.29
N SER A 86 4.53 9.71 -22.78
CA SER A 86 3.42 9.13 -23.53
C SER A 86 2.45 10.14 -24.15
N GLY A 87 2.54 11.43 -23.76
CA GLY A 87 1.60 12.48 -24.18
C GLY A 87 0.17 12.31 -23.66
N LYS A 88 -0.09 11.32 -22.79
CA LYS A 88 -1.44 11.04 -22.28
C LYS A 88 -1.72 11.84 -21.01
N PRO A 89 -2.98 12.24 -20.75
CA PRO A 89 -3.37 12.84 -19.50
C PRO A 89 -3.03 11.92 -18.32
N VAL A 90 -2.30 12.46 -17.32
CA VAL A 90 -1.77 11.67 -16.18
C VAL A 90 -2.90 11.09 -15.34
N LEU A 91 -3.96 11.88 -15.08
CA LEU A 91 -5.12 11.43 -14.30
C LEU A 91 -5.83 10.24 -14.97
N ALA A 92 -6.03 10.29 -16.29
CA ALA A 92 -6.67 9.21 -17.03
C ALA A 92 -5.85 7.91 -16.93
N SER A 93 -4.54 8.01 -17.14
CA SER A 93 -3.61 6.87 -17.02
C SER A 93 -3.59 6.28 -15.61
N PHE A 94 -3.67 7.12 -14.57
CA PHE A 94 -3.75 6.68 -13.19
C PHE A 94 -5.07 5.95 -12.90
N CYS A 95 -6.20 6.53 -13.29
CA CYS A 95 -7.52 5.92 -13.09
C CYS A 95 -7.70 4.60 -13.83
N GLU A 96 -7.09 4.44 -15.00
CA GLU A 96 -7.09 3.19 -15.76
C GLU A 96 -6.36 2.06 -15.03
N LYS A 97 -5.22 2.37 -14.37
CA LYS A 97 -4.33 1.39 -13.73
C LYS A 97 -4.64 1.15 -12.26
N LEU A 98 -5.26 2.09 -11.57
CA LEU A 98 -5.57 2.01 -10.14
C LEU A 98 -6.39 0.78 -9.75
N PRO A 99 -7.43 0.35 -10.50
CA PRO A 99 -8.20 -0.84 -10.16
C PRO A 99 -7.34 -2.11 -10.12
N ALA A 100 -6.32 -2.23 -10.98
CA ALA A 100 -5.43 -3.38 -11.01
C ALA A 100 -4.57 -3.46 -9.72
N THR A 101 -4.04 -2.33 -9.26
CA THR A 101 -3.29 -2.26 -7.99
C THR A 101 -4.19 -2.55 -6.79
N ILE A 102 -5.41 -1.99 -6.76
CA ILE A 102 -6.38 -2.25 -5.68
C ILE A 102 -6.77 -3.74 -5.64
N ALA A 103 -7.03 -4.35 -6.80
CA ALA A 103 -7.37 -5.77 -6.89
C ALA A 103 -6.21 -6.66 -6.38
N LEU A 104 -4.98 -6.34 -6.74
CA LEU A 104 -3.78 -7.02 -6.26
C LEU A 104 -3.62 -6.89 -4.75
N ALA A 105 -3.76 -5.68 -4.22
CA ALA A 105 -3.67 -5.41 -2.78
C ALA A 105 -4.79 -6.12 -1.99
N ALA A 106 -6.03 -6.09 -2.50
CA ALA A 106 -7.16 -6.78 -1.89
C ALA A 106 -6.97 -8.30 -1.84
N LEU A 107 -6.47 -8.90 -2.94
CA LEU A 107 -6.18 -10.33 -2.99
C LEU A 107 -5.03 -10.70 -2.02
N ALA A 108 -3.97 -9.91 -1.96
CA ALA A 108 -2.87 -10.11 -1.02
C ALA A 108 -3.33 -10.01 0.44
N LEU A 109 -4.19 -9.04 0.77
CA LEU A 109 -4.80 -8.92 2.10
C LEU A 109 -5.71 -10.12 2.43
N ALA A 110 -6.54 -10.55 1.48
CA ALA A 110 -7.40 -11.73 1.66
C ALA A 110 -6.55 -12.99 1.95
N MET A 111 -5.50 -13.25 1.15
CA MET A 111 -4.57 -14.35 1.38
C MET A 111 -3.88 -14.23 2.75
N THR A 112 -3.45 -13.02 3.12
CA THR A 112 -2.85 -12.73 4.43
C THR A 112 -3.79 -13.11 5.56
N VAL A 113 -5.04 -12.66 5.52
CA VAL A 113 -6.05 -12.97 6.55
C VAL A 113 -6.33 -14.47 6.62
N CYS A 114 -6.58 -15.10 5.46
CA CYS A 114 -6.89 -16.53 5.37
C CYS A 114 -5.76 -17.42 5.93
N LEU A 115 -4.50 -16.99 5.84
CA LEU A 115 -3.35 -17.75 6.33
C LEU A 115 -2.96 -17.35 7.76
N SER A 116 -2.89 -16.06 8.07
CA SER A 116 -2.34 -15.58 9.34
C SER A 116 -3.23 -15.89 10.55
N PHE A 117 -4.55 -15.84 10.38
CA PHE A 117 -5.46 -16.12 11.49
C PHE A 117 -5.41 -17.58 11.93
N PRO A 118 -5.59 -18.59 11.04
CA PRO A 118 -5.46 -19.99 11.44
C PRO A 118 -4.07 -20.30 12.02
N LEU A 119 -3.00 -19.83 11.38
CA LEU A 119 -1.64 -20.08 11.85
C LEU A 119 -1.36 -19.42 13.20
N GLY A 120 -1.81 -18.18 13.41
CA GLY A 120 -1.63 -17.46 14.67
C GLY A 120 -2.41 -18.07 15.82
N ILE A 121 -3.66 -18.47 15.57
CA ILE A 121 -4.50 -19.17 16.56
C ILE A 121 -3.90 -20.53 16.90
N LEU A 122 -3.46 -21.30 15.89
CA LEU A 122 -2.84 -22.61 16.08
C LEU A 122 -1.56 -22.49 16.90
N SER A 123 -0.71 -21.51 16.57
CA SER A 123 0.54 -21.19 17.27
C SER A 123 0.27 -20.82 18.75
N ALA A 124 -0.76 -20.01 19.03
CA ALA A 124 -1.15 -19.65 20.39
C ALA A 124 -1.74 -20.84 21.17
N LYS A 125 -2.62 -21.64 20.54
CA LYS A 125 -3.25 -22.81 21.17
C LYS A 125 -2.22 -23.86 21.58
N TYR A 126 -1.21 -24.08 20.74
CA TYR A 126 -0.14 -25.06 20.98
C TYR A 126 1.18 -24.36 21.37
N GLN A 127 1.08 -23.35 22.25
CA GLN A 127 2.22 -22.59 22.73
C GLN A 127 3.34 -23.50 23.26
N ASN A 128 4.59 -23.16 22.91
CA ASN A 128 5.82 -23.86 23.29
C ASN A 128 5.97 -25.30 22.75
N THR A 129 5.06 -25.77 21.90
CA THR A 129 5.18 -27.07 21.21
C THR A 129 5.95 -26.97 19.90
N TRP A 130 6.19 -28.11 19.26
CA TRP A 130 6.81 -28.16 17.94
C TRP A 130 6.00 -27.41 16.86
N ALA A 131 4.65 -27.43 16.94
CA ALA A 131 3.80 -26.71 16.02
C ALA A 131 4.03 -25.19 16.13
N ASP A 132 4.09 -24.66 17.34
CA ASP A 132 4.37 -23.23 17.58
C ASP A 132 5.77 -22.84 17.09
N ARG A 133 6.78 -23.66 17.38
CA ARG A 133 8.16 -23.41 16.92
C ARG A 133 8.28 -23.44 15.41
N SER A 134 7.66 -24.38 14.73
CA SER A 134 7.67 -24.48 13.27
C SER A 134 6.98 -23.28 12.62
N ILE A 135 5.79 -22.89 13.10
CA ILE A 135 5.08 -21.70 12.61
C ILE A 135 5.94 -20.44 12.83
N SER A 136 6.55 -20.31 14.02
CA SER A 136 7.43 -19.18 14.33
C SER A 136 8.66 -19.12 13.43
N LEU A 137 9.25 -20.27 13.10
CA LEU A 137 10.37 -20.38 12.16
C LEU A 137 9.96 -19.93 10.75
N PHE A 138 8.80 -20.40 10.25
CA PHE A 138 8.26 -19.93 8.97
C PHE A 138 7.99 -18.43 8.95
N CYS A 139 7.43 -17.88 10.04
CA CYS A 139 7.21 -16.44 10.17
C CYS A 139 8.53 -15.66 10.19
N PHE A 140 9.56 -16.19 10.86
CA PHE A 140 10.88 -15.58 10.87
C PHE A 140 11.49 -15.57 9.47
N ALA A 141 11.50 -16.69 8.77
CA ALA A 141 12.00 -16.81 7.41
C ALA A 141 11.22 -15.89 6.44
N GLY A 142 9.90 -15.92 6.48
CA GLY A 142 9.05 -15.11 5.59
C GLY A 142 9.18 -13.59 5.79
N ASN A 143 9.58 -13.16 6.99
CA ASN A 143 9.83 -11.74 7.27
C ASN A 143 11.29 -11.31 7.03
N SER A 144 12.21 -12.26 6.91
CA SER A 144 13.66 -12.00 6.70
C SER A 144 13.99 -11.76 5.24
N PHE A 145 13.22 -12.30 4.32
CA PHE A 145 13.46 -12.13 2.89
C PHE A 145 12.89 -10.81 2.37
N PRO A 146 13.68 -10.04 1.61
CA PRO A 146 13.17 -8.89 0.86
C PRO A 146 12.06 -9.32 -0.11
N GLY A 147 11.04 -8.45 -0.30
CA GLY A 147 9.89 -8.76 -1.15
C GLY A 147 10.25 -9.14 -2.60
N PHE A 148 11.26 -8.47 -3.18
CA PHE A 148 11.72 -8.80 -4.53
C PHE A 148 12.35 -10.20 -4.60
N PHE A 149 13.08 -10.62 -3.56
CA PHE A 149 13.67 -11.95 -3.50
C PHE A 149 12.59 -13.03 -3.40
N THR A 150 11.57 -12.81 -2.57
CA THR A 150 10.39 -13.68 -2.50
C THR A 150 9.68 -13.79 -3.85
N ALA A 151 9.54 -12.67 -4.57
CA ALA A 151 8.96 -12.65 -5.93
C ALA A 151 9.74 -13.56 -6.88
N LEU A 152 11.07 -13.41 -6.92
CA LEU A 152 11.94 -14.20 -7.79
C LEU A 152 11.94 -15.68 -7.42
N LEU A 153 11.93 -16.04 -6.12
CA LEU A 153 11.80 -17.42 -5.69
C LEU A 153 10.47 -18.05 -6.14
N LEU A 154 9.35 -17.36 -5.89
CA LEU A 154 8.04 -17.87 -6.28
C LEU A 154 7.95 -18.02 -7.81
N LEU A 155 8.47 -17.05 -8.57
CA LEU A 155 8.50 -17.10 -10.02
C LEU A 155 9.37 -18.27 -10.50
N SER A 156 10.55 -18.47 -9.93
CA SER A 156 11.45 -19.55 -10.29
C SER A 156 10.84 -20.92 -10.06
N PHE A 157 10.26 -21.17 -8.89
CA PHE A 157 9.69 -22.46 -8.55
C PHE A 157 8.34 -22.72 -9.25
N PHE A 158 7.40 -21.77 -9.15
CA PHE A 158 6.02 -22.00 -9.56
C PHE A 158 5.76 -21.71 -11.05
N SER A 159 6.51 -20.79 -11.66
CA SER A 159 6.36 -20.48 -13.10
C SER A 159 7.38 -21.23 -13.94
N LEU A 160 8.69 -21.13 -13.62
CA LEU A 160 9.73 -21.69 -14.49
C LEU A 160 9.90 -23.19 -14.30
N LYS A 161 9.96 -23.69 -13.06
CA LYS A 161 10.23 -25.10 -12.77
C LYS A 161 8.99 -25.97 -12.90
N TRP A 162 7.85 -25.52 -12.35
CA TRP A 162 6.63 -26.32 -12.31
C TRP A 162 5.56 -25.91 -13.33
N ASN A 163 5.75 -24.80 -14.05
CA ASN A 163 4.83 -24.29 -15.07
C ASN A 163 3.36 -24.18 -14.64
N LEU A 164 3.12 -23.90 -13.33
CA LEU A 164 1.78 -23.81 -12.75
C LEU A 164 1.12 -22.46 -13.02
N PHE A 165 1.91 -21.40 -13.06
CA PHE A 165 1.47 -20.01 -13.24
C PHE A 165 2.26 -19.31 -14.33
N PRO A 166 1.69 -18.32 -15.02
CA PRO A 166 2.41 -17.54 -16.03
C PRO A 166 3.56 -16.73 -15.40
N VAL A 167 4.65 -16.56 -16.17
CA VAL A 167 5.79 -15.73 -15.78
C VAL A 167 5.41 -14.25 -15.75
N LEU A 168 4.70 -13.80 -16.80
CA LEU A 168 4.25 -12.42 -16.95
C LEU A 168 2.75 -12.32 -16.66
N SER A 169 2.39 -11.34 -15.86
CA SER A 169 0.99 -11.11 -15.48
C SER A 169 0.22 -10.21 -16.48
N MET A 170 0.68 -10.12 -17.72
CA MET A 170 0.02 -9.35 -18.79
C MET A 170 -1.26 -10.02 -19.32
N GLY A 171 -1.49 -11.30 -18.98
CA GLY A 171 -2.66 -12.06 -19.43
C GLY A 171 -3.93 -11.78 -18.63
N LYS A 172 -5.08 -11.89 -19.28
CA LYS A 172 -6.39 -11.85 -18.62
C LYS A 172 -6.66 -13.22 -17.98
N GLY A 173 -6.62 -13.30 -16.66
CA GLY A 173 -6.97 -14.53 -15.95
C GLY A 173 -6.55 -14.52 -14.49
N TRP A 174 -7.30 -15.24 -13.64
CA TRP A 174 -7.04 -15.31 -12.21
C TRP A 174 -5.65 -15.86 -11.86
N LYS A 175 -5.07 -16.72 -12.72
CA LYS A 175 -3.73 -17.30 -12.51
C LYS A 175 -2.62 -16.24 -12.53
N SER A 176 -2.78 -15.15 -13.28
CA SER A 176 -1.77 -14.11 -13.40
C SER A 176 -1.66 -13.23 -12.16
N CYS A 177 -2.70 -13.15 -11.32
CA CYS A 177 -2.64 -12.36 -10.08
C CYS A 177 -2.18 -13.16 -8.86
N VAL A 178 -2.14 -14.51 -8.93
CA VAL A 178 -1.84 -15.36 -7.76
C VAL A 178 -0.41 -15.16 -7.25
N LEU A 179 0.59 -15.25 -8.11
CA LEU A 179 2.00 -15.11 -7.69
C LEU A 179 2.35 -13.70 -7.20
N PRO A 180 1.94 -12.61 -7.88
CA PRO A 180 2.12 -11.27 -7.34
C PRO A 180 1.46 -11.08 -5.98
N ALA A 181 0.20 -11.54 -5.82
CA ALA A 181 -0.51 -11.47 -4.55
C ALA A 181 0.13 -12.33 -3.46
N ALA A 182 0.55 -13.56 -3.79
CA ALA A 182 1.26 -14.44 -2.86
C ALA A 182 2.58 -13.82 -2.39
N THR A 183 3.33 -13.18 -3.28
CA THR A 183 4.56 -12.47 -2.94
C THR A 183 4.33 -11.43 -1.85
N LEU A 184 3.32 -10.60 -2.01
CA LEU A 184 2.94 -9.59 -1.02
C LEU A 184 2.41 -10.26 0.26
N ALA A 185 1.64 -11.32 0.12
CA ALA A 185 1.02 -12.02 1.24
C ALA A 185 2.04 -12.75 2.13
N VAL A 186 3.16 -13.27 1.62
CA VAL A 186 4.15 -14.03 2.40
C VAL A 186 4.68 -13.22 3.59
N SER A 187 5.24 -12.04 3.34
CA SER A 187 5.80 -11.19 4.39
C SER A 187 4.72 -10.67 5.34
N MET A 188 3.55 -10.31 4.80
CA MET A 188 2.42 -9.88 5.61
C MET A 188 1.88 -11.02 6.47
N THR A 189 1.72 -12.23 5.93
CA THR A 189 1.28 -13.42 6.70
C THR A 189 2.24 -13.68 7.85
N ALA A 190 3.54 -13.63 7.61
CA ALA A 190 4.55 -13.80 8.65
C ALA A 190 4.42 -12.78 9.79
N LYS A 191 4.22 -11.51 9.44
CA LYS A 191 3.98 -10.42 10.41
C LYS A 191 2.68 -10.61 11.18
N TYR A 192 1.57 -10.86 10.48
CA TYR A 192 0.24 -10.94 11.08
C TYR A 192 0.02 -12.21 11.90
N THR A 193 0.61 -13.35 11.50
CA THR A 193 0.59 -14.58 12.29
C THR A 193 1.14 -14.33 13.70
N ARG A 194 2.26 -13.63 13.82
CA ARG A 194 2.84 -13.29 15.13
C ARG A 194 1.97 -12.32 15.92
N GLN A 195 1.34 -11.35 15.25
CA GLN A 195 0.43 -10.40 15.91
C GLN A 195 -0.84 -11.10 16.41
N VAL A 196 -1.44 -11.98 15.59
CA VAL A 196 -2.60 -12.79 16.00
C VAL A 196 -2.24 -13.69 17.18
N ARG A 197 -1.08 -14.40 17.11
CA ARG A 197 -0.59 -15.21 18.23
C ARG A 197 -0.46 -14.41 19.52
N SER A 198 0.21 -13.28 19.47
CA SER A 198 0.40 -12.40 20.64
C SER A 198 -0.94 -11.88 21.19
N ALA A 199 -1.86 -11.47 20.31
CA ALA A 199 -3.17 -11.00 20.70
C ALA A 199 -4.02 -12.08 21.36
N VAL A 200 -3.99 -13.32 20.81
CA VAL A 200 -4.69 -14.48 21.40
C VAL A 200 -4.12 -14.82 22.76
N LEU A 201 -2.79 -14.86 22.91
CA LEU A 201 -2.16 -15.15 24.22
C LEU A 201 -2.51 -14.09 25.27
N ALA A 202 -2.46 -12.81 24.90
CA ALA A 202 -2.84 -11.72 25.81
C ALA A 202 -4.33 -11.78 26.23
N GLU A 203 -5.22 -12.23 25.35
CA GLU A 203 -6.63 -12.42 25.69
C GLU A 203 -6.84 -13.65 26.59
N LEU A 204 -6.06 -14.72 26.43
CA LEU A 204 -6.14 -15.93 27.27
C LEU A 204 -5.79 -15.68 28.73
N GLU A 205 -5.01 -14.63 29.02
CA GLU A 205 -4.61 -14.21 30.37
C GLU A 205 -5.65 -13.31 31.06
N GLN A 206 -6.73 -12.90 30.37
CA GLN A 206 -7.73 -11.99 30.93
C GLN A 206 -8.64 -12.68 31.96
N GLU A 207 -9.07 -11.93 32.97
CA GLU A 207 -9.93 -12.42 34.05
C GLU A 207 -11.26 -13.03 33.57
N TYR A 208 -11.84 -12.48 32.48
CA TYR A 208 -13.09 -13.05 31.95
C TYR A 208 -12.91 -14.45 31.38
N VAL A 209 -11.72 -14.82 30.95
CA VAL A 209 -11.37 -16.17 30.47
C VAL A 209 -11.29 -17.12 31.66
N ALA A 210 -10.65 -16.71 32.77
CA ALA A 210 -10.62 -17.46 34.00
C ALA A 210 -12.06 -17.72 34.52
N GLY A 211 -12.91 -16.69 34.49
CA GLY A 211 -14.33 -16.83 34.85
C GLY A 211 -15.13 -17.73 33.90
N ALA A 212 -14.79 -17.77 32.62
CA ALA A 212 -15.41 -18.67 31.65
C ALA A 212 -15.02 -20.15 31.92
N ARG A 213 -13.74 -20.38 32.22
CA ARG A 213 -13.24 -21.73 32.63
C ARG A 213 -13.90 -22.21 33.91
N ALA A 214 -14.03 -21.35 34.92
CA ALA A 214 -14.70 -21.66 36.18
C ALA A 214 -16.19 -22.07 35.98
N ARG A 215 -16.84 -21.55 34.94
CA ARG A 215 -18.20 -21.93 34.53
C ARG A 215 -18.27 -23.20 33.67
N GLY A 216 -17.14 -23.89 33.44
CA GLY A 216 -17.09 -25.14 32.71
C GLY A 216 -17.15 -25.00 31.18
N LEU A 217 -16.90 -23.83 30.62
CA LEU A 217 -16.84 -23.66 29.18
C LEU A 217 -15.59 -24.34 28.61
N SER A 218 -15.73 -25.07 27.50
CA SER A 218 -14.60 -25.71 26.83
C SER A 218 -13.65 -24.67 26.20
N GLU A 219 -12.34 -24.97 26.16
CA GLU A 219 -11.31 -24.10 25.59
C GLU A 219 -11.63 -23.64 24.15
N ASN A 220 -12.17 -24.56 23.33
CA ASN A 220 -12.57 -24.17 21.96
C ASN A 220 -13.70 -23.13 21.95
N ARG A 221 -14.67 -23.24 22.85
CA ARG A 221 -15.79 -22.30 22.96
C ARG A 221 -15.30 -20.94 23.46
N ILE A 222 -14.35 -20.92 24.38
CA ILE A 222 -13.71 -19.70 24.88
C ILE A 222 -12.93 -19.04 23.72
N LEU A 223 -12.12 -19.83 23.00
CA LEU A 223 -11.26 -19.33 21.92
C LEU A 223 -12.08 -18.75 20.76
N PHE A 224 -13.01 -19.52 20.20
CA PHE A 224 -13.77 -19.10 19.01
C PHE A 224 -14.97 -18.21 19.34
N GLY A 225 -15.57 -18.31 20.53
CA GLY A 225 -16.73 -17.50 20.92
C GLY A 225 -16.35 -16.11 21.44
N ASN A 226 -15.35 -16.04 22.29
CA ASN A 226 -15.01 -14.82 23.03
C ASN A 226 -13.70 -14.17 22.54
N ILE A 227 -12.60 -14.92 22.56
CA ILE A 227 -11.27 -14.40 22.26
C ILE A 227 -11.15 -13.96 20.80
N LEU A 228 -11.60 -14.80 19.86
CA LEU A 228 -11.48 -14.49 18.42
C LEU A 228 -12.17 -13.19 18.05
N LYS A 229 -13.29 -12.87 18.68
CA LYS A 229 -14.02 -11.62 18.45
C LYS A 229 -13.17 -10.39 18.85
N SER A 230 -12.54 -10.42 20.03
CA SER A 230 -11.66 -9.35 20.49
C SER A 230 -10.41 -9.21 19.61
N VAL A 231 -9.82 -10.35 19.22
CA VAL A 231 -8.64 -10.38 18.34
C VAL A 231 -8.98 -9.83 16.95
N LEU A 232 -10.12 -10.24 16.35
CA LEU A 232 -10.57 -9.75 15.05
C LEU A 232 -10.71 -8.21 15.04
N LEU A 233 -11.31 -7.63 16.07
CA LEU A 233 -11.49 -6.18 16.17
C LEU A 233 -10.15 -5.43 16.10
N ARG A 234 -9.14 -5.90 16.84
CA ARG A 234 -7.79 -5.32 16.82
C ARG A 234 -7.10 -5.52 15.47
N MET A 235 -7.22 -6.72 14.89
CA MET A 235 -6.55 -7.06 13.64
C MET A 235 -7.14 -6.30 12.45
N VAL A 236 -8.45 -6.07 12.39
CA VAL A 236 -9.09 -5.28 11.32
C VAL A 236 -8.45 -3.90 11.23
N THR A 237 -8.28 -3.20 12.35
CA THR A 237 -7.63 -1.87 12.35
C THR A 237 -6.20 -1.94 11.82
N LEU A 238 -5.41 -2.92 12.27
CA LEU A 238 -4.03 -3.11 11.82
C LEU A 238 -3.96 -3.45 10.32
N LEU A 239 -4.92 -4.22 9.80
CA LEU A 239 -5.00 -4.54 8.37
C LEU A 239 -5.26 -3.29 7.52
N PHE A 240 -6.18 -2.41 7.95
CA PHE A 240 -6.41 -1.14 7.25
C PHE A 240 -5.18 -0.22 7.25
N LEU A 241 -4.47 -0.14 8.38
CA LEU A 241 -3.21 0.61 8.46
C LEU A 241 -2.15 0.03 7.53
N SER A 242 -2.08 -1.32 7.44
CA SER A 242 -1.13 -1.98 6.55
C SER A 242 -1.53 -1.95 5.08
N ALA A 243 -2.82 -1.77 4.77
CA ALA A 243 -3.27 -1.60 3.39
C ALA A 243 -2.60 -0.38 2.73
N GLY A 244 -2.43 0.71 3.47
CA GLY A 244 -1.72 1.90 2.99
C GLY A 244 -0.24 1.62 2.68
N SER A 245 0.46 0.91 3.57
CA SER A 245 1.86 0.53 3.34
C SER A 245 2.01 -0.52 2.23
N LEU A 246 1.01 -1.39 2.06
CA LEU A 246 0.98 -2.38 1.00
C LEU A 246 0.93 -1.69 -0.37
N LEU A 247 0.07 -0.70 -0.54
CA LEU A 247 -0.05 0.03 -1.81
C LEU A 247 1.28 0.67 -2.24
N GLY A 248 2.07 1.21 -1.30
CA GLY A 248 3.42 1.67 -1.58
C GLY A 248 4.41 0.54 -1.93
N GLY A 249 4.23 -0.64 -1.32
CA GLY A 249 5.08 -1.82 -1.54
C GLY A 249 4.77 -2.62 -2.79
N THR A 250 3.64 -2.38 -3.46
CA THR A 250 3.26 -3.14 -4.67
C THR A 250 4.14 -2.82 -5.87
N ALA A 251 4.73 -1.62 -5.95
CA ALA A 251 5.46 -1.14 -7.12
C ALA A 251 6.56 -2.10 -7.62
N ILE A 252 7.38 -2.64 -6.70
CA ILE A 252 8.43 -3.60 -7.05
C ILE A 252 7.83 -4.91 -7.56
N VAL A 253 6.78 -5.40 -6.90
CA VAL A 253 6.11 -6.65 -7.28
C VAL A 253 5.41 -6.49 -8.63
N GLU A 254 4.70 -5.37 -8.83
CA GLU A 254 4.07 -5.04 -10.11
C GLU A 254 5.08 -5.00 -11.26
N THR A 255 6.27 -4.43 -11.00
CA THR A 255 7.35 -4.37 -12.00
C THR A 255 7.90 -5.76 -12.33
N ILE A 256 8.21 -6.59 -11.32
CA ILE A 256 8.77 -7.94 -11.53
C ILE A 256 7.81 -8.82 -12.32
N PHE A 257 6.53 -8.80 -11.99
CA PHE A 257 5.51 -9.62 -12.66
C PHE A 257 4.88 -8.95 -13.89
N MET A 258 5.34 -7.74 -14.27
CA MET A 258 4.75 -6.93 -15.36
C MET A 258 3.24 -6.71 -15.17
N TRP A 259 2.82 -6.51 -13.92
CA TRP A 259 1.43 -6.20 -13.58
C TRP A 259 1.11 -4.75 -13.96
N ASN A 260 0.05 -4.54 -14.73
CA ASN A 260 -0.29 -3.19 -15.24
C ASN A 260 -1.00 -2.33 -14.19
N GLY A 261 -0.31 -2.02 -13.10
CA GLY A 261 -0.80 -1.20 -12.00
C GLY A 261 -0.13 0.18 -11.92
N VAL A 262 -0.57 0.99 -10.96
CA VAL A 262 -0.04 2.33 -10.72
C VAL A 262 1.37 2.31 -10.13
N GLY A 263 1.73 1.25 -9.39
CA GLY A 263 3.08 1.10 -8.85
C GLY A 263 4.11 0.90 -9.95
N LYS A 264 3.82 0.01 -10.93
CA LYS A 264 4.68 -0.16 -12.10
C LYS A 264 4.77 1.14 -12.91
N MET A 265 3.64 1.83 -13.11
CA MET A 265 3.63 3.13 -13.80
C MET A 265 4.57 4.13 -13.13
N ALA A 266 4.61 4.15 -11.79
CA ALA A 266 5.52 5.05 -11.06
C ALA A 266 6.99 4.66 -11.25
N VAL A 267 7.34 3.37 -11.22
CA VAL A 267 8.71 2.90 -11.46
C VAL A 267 9.16 3.23 -12.87
N ASP A 268 8.30 3.00 -13.86
CA ASP A 268 8.57 3.36 -15.25
C ASP A 268 8.77 4.88 -15.38
N ALA A 269 7.92 5.70 -14.75
CA ALA A 269 8.02 7.16 -14.76
C ALA A 269 9.32 7.66 -14.12
N VAL A 270 9.76 7.07 -13.00
CA VAL A 270 11.04 7.41 -12.36
C VAL A 270 12.20 7.08 -13.30
N SER A 271 12.17 5.91 -13.95
CA SER A 271 13.20 5.46 -14.88
C SER A 271 13.31 6.35 -16.12
N MET A 272 12.17 6.94 -16.56
CA MET A 272 12.06 7.79 -17.72
C MET A 272 12.07 9.30 -17.39
N HIS A 273 12.20 9.66 -16.11
CA HIS A 273 12.15 11.03 -15.59
C HIS A 273 10.85 11.79 -15.92
N ASP A 274 9.74 11.05 -16.01
CA ASP A 274 8.41 11.62 -16.31
C ASP A 274 7.85 12.36 -15.10
N ILE A 275 8.25 13.62 -14.94
CA ILE A 275 7.98 14.45 -13.76
C ILE A 275 6.48 14.58 -13.44
N PRO A 276 5.57 14.88 -14.39
CA PRO A 276 4.15 14.98 -14.09
C PRO A 276 3.57 13.70 -13.51
N VAL A 277 3.96 12.54 -14.05
CA VAL A 277 3.51 11.23 -13.54
C VAL A 277 4.05 10.95 -12.14
N ILE A 278 5.32 11.28 -11.87
CA ILE A 278 5.94 11.10 -10.54
C ILE A 278 5.23 11.96 -9.51
N GLN A 279 5.02 13.25 -9.80
CA GLN A 279 4.33 14.18 -8.90
C GLN A 279 2.90 13.73 -8.59
N ALA A 280 2.14 13.39 -9.63
CA ALA A 280 0.78 12.90 -9.48
C ALA A 280 0.71 11.62 -8.65
N TYR A 281 1.60 10.65 -8.92
CA TYR A 281 1.68 9.40 -8.15
C TYR A 281 1.91 9.66 -6.67
N LEU A 282 2.88 10.50 -6.32
CA LEU A 282 3.19 10.82 -4.92
C LEU A 282 1.99 11.44 -4.20
N VAL A 283 1.31 12.39 -4.86
CA VAL A 283 0.12 13.07 -4.30
C VAL A 283 -1.05 12.11 -4.14
N TRP A 284 -1.34 11.31 -5.16
CA TRP A 284 -2.44 10.34 -5.11
C TRP A 284 -2.20 9.24 -4.09
N MET A 285 -0.97 8.72 -4.00
CA MET A 285 -0.63 7.70 -3.01
C MET A 285 -0.70 8.27 -1.59
N ALA A 286 -0.27 9.51 -1.38
CA ALA A 286 -0.45 10.18 -0.09
C ALA A 286 -1.93 10.37 0.26
N ALA A 287 -2.76 10.79 -0.70
CA ALA A 287 -4.20 10.95 -0.50
C ALA A 287 -4.87 9.62 -0.13
N ILE A 288 -4.57 8.54 -0.86
CA ILE A 288 -5.08 7.19 -0.58
C ILE A 288 -4.61 6.69 0.79
N TYR A 289 -3.32 6.88 1.12
CA TYR A 289 -2.76 6.51 2.42
C TYR A 289 -3.47 7.25 3.57
N LEU A 290 -3.65 8.56 3.45
CA LEU A 290 -4.36 9.37 4.43
C LEU A 290 -5.83 8.96 4.57
N LEU A 291 -6.50 8.64 3.45
CA LEU A 291 -7.87 8.14 3.45
C LEU A 291 -7.99 6.80 4.19
N LEU A 292 -7.07 5.85 3.92
CA LEU A 292 -7.05 4.56 4.61
C LEU A 292 -6.81 4.71 6.11
N HIS A 293 -5.92 5.63 6.52
CA HIS A 293 -5.70 5.96 7.92
C HIS A 293 -6.95 6.55 8.57
N LEU A 294 -7.64 7.46 7.88
CA LEU A 294 -8.90 8.03 8.35
C LEU A 294 -9.97 6.94 8.54
N ILE A 295 -10.08 6.01 7.58
CA ILE A 295 -11.00 4.87 7.68
C ILE A 295 -10.63 3.98 8.87
N ALA A 296 -9.35 3.64 9.05
CA ALA A 296 -8.85 2.85 10.18
C ALA A 296 -9.21 3.48 11.52
N ASP A 297 -9.04 4.79 11.63
CA ASP A 297 -9.36 5.54 12.84
C ASP A 297 -10.85 5.61 13.13
N LEU A 298 -11.68 5.73 12.09
CA LEU A 298 -13.14 5.70 12.22
C LEU A 298 -13.63 4.31 12.66
N LEU A 299 -13.05 3.26 12.07
CA LEU A 299 -13.34 1.88 12.45
C LEU A 299 -12.95 1.63 13.91
N MET A 300 -11.75 2.08 14.33
CA MET A 300 -11.31 1.94 15.72
C MET A 300 -12.28 2.65 16.67
N GLY A 301 -12.66 3.89 16.36
CA GLY A 301 -13.63 4.64 17.17
C GLY A 301 -15.05 4.07 17.17
N ALA A 302 -15.44 3.32 16.13
CA ALA A 302 -16.74 2.64 16.05
C ALA A 302 -16.72 1.30 16.79
N LEU A 303 -15.62 0.56 16.72
CA LEU A 303 -15.49 -0.80 17.23
C LEU A 303 -15.05 -0.85 18.70
N ASP A 304 -14.26 0.15 19.16
CA ASP A 304 -13.80 0.23 20.56
C ASP A 304 -14.40 1.46 21.26
N PRO A 305 -15.45 1.27 22.10
CA PRO A 305 -16.04 2.35 22.88
C PRO A 305 -15.07 3.01 23.86
N ARG A 306 -14.00 2.34 24.27
CA ARG A 306 -13.01 2.85 25.25
C ARG A 306 -12.07 3.87 24.59
N ALA A 307 -11.75 3.69 23.32
CA ALA A 307 -10.96 4.64 22.53
C ALA A 307 -11.67 6.02 22.36
N LYS A 308 -13.00 6.06 22.51
CA LYS A 308 -13.76 7.32 22.51
C LYS A 308 -13.46 8.22 23.72
N LEU A 309 -13.13 7.63 24.84
CA LEU A 309 -12.90 8.37 26.10
C LEU A 309 -11.49 8.99 26.14
N GLU A 310 -10.50 8.36 25.53
CA GLU A 310 -9.12 8.90 25.46
C GLU A 310 -8.96 9.99 24.39
N GLY A 311 -9.71 9.93 23.31
CA GLY A 311 -9.69 10.95 22.23
C GLY A 311 -10.50 12.22 22.54
N MET A 312 -11.18 12.28 23.67
CA MET A 312 -11.91 13.46 24.18
C MET A 312 -11.14 14.23 25.26
N ARG A 313 -9.99 13.75 25.71
CA ARG A 313 -9.01 14.49 26.48
C ARG A 313 -7.93 15.02 25.54
#